data_176e4f1e7c490da8a7ee1de21f42fbb9
#
_entry.id   176e4f1e7c490da8a7ee1de21f42fbb9
#
_cell.length_a   1.000
_cell.length_b   1.000
_cell.length_c   1.000
_cell.angle_alpha   90.00
_cell.angle_beta   90.00
_cell.angle_gamma   90.00
#
_symmetry.space_group_name_H-M   'P 1'
#
loop_
_entity.id
_entity.type
_entity.pdbx_description
1 polymer ?
#
loop_
_entity_poly.entity_id
_entity_poly.type
_entity_poly.pdbx_seq_one_letter_code
_entity_poly.pdbx_strand_id
1 'polypeptide(L)'
;MPRRRSAIKREILPDPKFKEILVSKFINSLMKNGKKSVAEKIFYGALDEISSRDSEMSSLEIFKAAIENVMPSVEVKSRRVGGSTYQVPMEVRHSRSQSLAIRWLIQHANSRNGLSLRAKLANELFDASKSQGSAIKKKEDTHKMAEANKAFAHYRW
;
A
#
# COMPACT_ATOMS: atom_id res chain seq x y z
N MET A 1 3.61 -25.39 2.32
CA MET A 1 2.27 -24.83 2.59
C MET A 1 1.48 -25.83 3.42
N PRO A 2 0.79 -25.43 4.48
CA PRO A 2 -0.02 -26.36 5.26
C PRO A 2 -1.18 -26.86 4.40
N ARG A 3 -1.23 -28.18 4.18
CA ARG A 3 -2.24 -28.82 3.32
C ARG A 3 -3.61 -28.92 3.98
N ARG A 4 -3.66 -29.00 5.31
CA ARG A 4 -4.89 -29.26 6.09
C ARG A 4 -5.37 -28.08 6.93
N ARG A 5 -4.54 -27.04 7.16
CA ARG A 5 -4.87 -25.87 7.98
C ARG A 5 -4.32 -24.60 7.33
N SER A 6 -5.08 -23.53 7.39
CA SER A 6 -4.51 -22.20 7.12
C SER A 6 -3.63 -21.76 8.30
N ALA A 7 -2.58 -20.99 8.04
CA ALA A 7 -1.74 -20.44 9.10
C ALA A 7 -2.57 -19.54 10.01
N ILE A 8 -2.33 -19.65 11.32
CA ILE A 8 -2.96 -18.76 12.32
C ILE A 8 -2.45 -17.34 12.06
N LYS A 9 -3.36 -16.40 11.89
CA LYS A 9 -3.01 -14.98 11.74
C LYS A 9 -2.56 -14.46 13.11
N ARG A 10 -1.32 -13.96 13.17
CA ARG A 10 -0.81 -13.30 14.38
C ARG A 10 -1.49 -11.96 14.55
N GLU A 11 -1.88 -11.64 15.76
CA GLU A 11 -2.38 -10.31 16.11
C GLU A 11 -1.25 -9.29 16.05
N ILE A 12 -1.54 -8.14 15.47
CA ILE A 12 -0.60 -7.03 15.38
C ILE A 12 -1.00 -6.03 16.46
N LEU A 13 -0.08 -5.78 17.37
CA LEU A 13 -0.28 -4.77 18.41
C LEU A 13 -0.32 -3.37 17.78
N PRO A 14 -1.15 -2.47 18.30
CA PRO A 14 -1.18 -1.08 17.85
C PRO A 14 0.15 -0.38 18.12
N ASP A 15 0.42 0.66 17.34
CA ASP A 15 1.63 1.47 17.49
C ASP A 15 1.65 2.21 18.83
N PRO A 16 2.78 2.28 19.55
CA PRO A 16 2.85 2.94 20.86
C PRO A 16 2.61 4.46 20.79
N LYS A 17 3.01 5.14 19.69
CA LYS A 17 2.88 6.59 19.53
C LYS A 17 1.46 7.00 19.10
N PHE A 18 0.92 6.33 18.09
CA PHE A 18 -0.37 6.69 17.48
C PHE A 18 -1.52 5.76 17.88
N LYS A 19 -1.26 4.66 18.57
CA LYS A 19 -2.23 3.62 18.97
C LYS A 19 -3.05 3.03 17.80
N GLU A 20 -2.51 3.10 16.58
CA GLU A 20 -3.14 2.65 15.34
C GLU A 20 -2.49 1.37 14.81
N ILE A 21 -3.32 0.37 14.49
CA ILE A 21 -2.86 -0.90 13.89
C ILE A 21 -2.32 -0.69 12.47
N LEU A 22 -2.87 0.29 11.73
CA LEU A 22 -2.45 0.63 10.38
C LEU A 22 -0.98 1.07 10.34
N VAL A 23 -0.57 1.89 11.30
CA VAL A 23 0.81 2.35 11.48
C VAL A 23 1.75 1.17 11.72
N SER A 24 1.39 0.26 12.64
CA SER A 24 2.17 -0.95 12.90
C SER A 24 2.32 -1.83 11.65
N LYS A 25 1.25 -2.00 10.85
CA LYS A 25 1.31 -2.74 9.58
C LYS A 25 2.26 -2.08 8.59
N PHE A 26 2.23 -0.76 8.50
CA PHE A 26 3.09 0.00 7.62
C PHE A 26 4.56 -0.14 8.01
N ILE A 27 4.89 0.06 9.29
CA ILE A 27 6.25 -0.10 9.84
C ILE A 27 6.77 -1.52 9.61
N ASN A 28 5.94 -2.55 9.86
CA ASN A 28 6.32 -3.93 9.61
C ASN A 28 6.60 -4.22 8.12
N SER A 29 5.90 -3.54 7.21
CA SER A 29 6.12 -3.67 5.77
C SER A 29 7.33 -2.86 5.28
N LEU A 30 7.64 -1.75 5.95
CA LEU A 30 8.82 -0.91 5.68
C LEU A 30 10.10 -1.57 6.17
N MET A 31 10.01 -2.37 7.23
CA MET A 31 11.14 -3.04 7.87
C MET A 31 11.86 -3.97 6.91
N LYS A 32 13.20 -3.88 6.86
CA LYS A 32 14.09 -4.80 6.13
C LYS A 32 15.03 -5.49 7.12
N ASN A 33 15.31 -6.77 6.91
CA ASN A 33 16.25 -7.57 7.71
C ASN A 33 15.96 -7.55 9.23
N GLY A 34 14.69 -7.41 9.63
CA GLY A 34 14.31 -7.36 11.04
C GLY A 34 14.66 -6.07 11.78
N LYS A 35 15.17 -5.05 11.09
CA LYS A 35 15.58 -3.76 11.71
C LYS A 35 14.38 -2.85 11.99
N LYS A 36 13.53 -3.21 12.96
CA LYS A 36 12.28 -2.51 13.26
C LYS A 36 12.51 -1.07 13.75
N SER A 37 13.48 -0.86 14.63
CA SER A 37 13.80 0.49 15.17
C SER A 37 14.22 1.49 14.09
N VAL A 38 14.90 1.01 13.03
CA VAL A 38 15.25 1.85 11.87
C VAL A 38 14.01 2.21 11.07
N ALA A 39 13.10 1.25 10.84
CA ALA A 39 11.84 1.50 10.14
C ALA A 39 10.95 2.50 10.91
N GLU A 40 10.88 2.38 12.22
CA GLU A 40 10.18 3.33 13.10
C GLU A 40 10.74 4.75 12.97
N LYS A 41 12.07 4.91 13.08
CA LYS A 41 12.74 6.21 12.91
C LYS A 41 12.46 6.84 11.54
N ILE A 42 12.47 6.04 10.47
CA ILE A 42 12.17 6.53 9.13
C ILE A 42 10.73 6.98 9.03
N PHE A 43 9.79 6.17 9.53
CA PHE A 43 8.37 6.46 9.45
C PHE A 43 7.99 7.69 10.29
N TYR A 44 8.36 7.72 11.56
CA TYR A 44 8.08 8.89 12.42
C TYR A 44 8.73 10.16 11.89
N GLY A 45 9.99 10.07 11.45
CA GLY A 45 10.64 11.20 10.85
C GLY A 45 9.97 11.69 9.57
N ALA A 46 9.39 10.79 8.75
CA ALA A 46 8.62 11.18 7.59
C ALA A 46 7.32 11.92 7.99
N LEU A 47 6.64 11.46 9.04
CA LEU A 47 5.46 12.17 9.56
C LEU A 47 5.80 13.55 10.16
N ASP A 48 6.94 13.68 10.84
CA ASP A 48 7.43 14.96 11.35
C ASP A 48 7.73 15.93 10.20
N GLU A 49 8.29 15.46 9.09
CA GLU A 49 8.50 16.28 7.89
C GLU A 49 7.18 16.70 7.22
N ILE A 50 6.18 15.83 7.20
CA ILE A 50 4.84 16.16 6.69
C ILE A 50 4.21 17.23 7.57
N SER A 51 4.25 17.08 8.88
CA SER A 51 3.72 18.04 9.85
C SER A 51 4.37 19.42 9.74
N SER A 52 5.64 19.50 9.35
CA SER A 52 6.31 20.80 9.12
C SER A 52 5.90 21.50 7.83
N ARG A 53 5.31 20.78 6.87
CA ARG A 53 4.88 21.31 5.57
C ARG A 53 3.41 21.75 5.55
N ASP A 54 2.60 21.02 6.29
CA ASP A 54 1.15 21.26 6.35
C ASP A 54 0.74 21.27 7.82
N SER A 55 0.25 22.42 8.26
CA SER A 55 -0.19 22.64 9.64
C SER A 55 -1.71 22.51 9.80
N GLU A 56 -2.45 22.39 8.68
CA GLU A 56 -3.92 22.33 8.72
C GLU A 56 -4.43 20.94 9.07
N MET A 57 -3.75 19.89 8.57
CA MET A 57 -4.13 18.51 8.83
C MET A 57 -3.10 17.78 9.69
N SER A 58 -3.58 16.91 10.56
CA SER A 58 -2.70 16.00 11.31
C SER A 58 -1.90 15.10 10.36
N SER A 59 -0.59 14.92 10.62
CA SER A 59 0.24 14.02 9.81
C SER A 59 -0.29 12.58 9.74
N LEU A 60 -1.03 12.14 10.78
CA LEU A 60 -1.71 10.86 10.79
C LEU A 60 -2.92 10.82 9.83
N GLU A 61 -3.66 11.90 9.71
CA GLU A 61 -4.79 12.02 8.78
C GLU A 61 -4.29 12.02 7.34
N ILE A 62 -3.22 12.77 7.05
CA ILE A 62 -2.54 12.75 5.74
C ILE A 62 -2.08 11.33 5.38
N PHE A 63 -1.51 10.61 6.33
CA PHE A 63 -1.10 9.22 6.14
C PHE A 63 -2.30 8.29 5.85
N LYS A 64 -3.41 8.43 6.60
CA LYS A 64 -4.63 7.63 6.36
C LYS A 64 -5.23 7.94 4.99
N ALA A 65 -5.36 9.22 4.65
CA ALA A 65 -5.84 9.67 3.34
C ALA A 65 -4.96 9.15 2.19
N ALA A 66 -3.63 9.17 2.35
CA ALA A 66 -2.71 8.62 1.36
C ALA A 66 -2.95 7.12 1.11
N ILE A 67 -3.16 6.33 2.17
CA ILE A 67 -3.45 4.90 2.02
C ILE A 67 -4.80 4.69 1.33
N GLU A 68 -5.86 5.37 1.75
CA GLU A 68 -7.20 5.26 1.16
C GLU A 68 -7.18 5.62 -0.33
N ASN A 69 -6.51 6.70 -0.69
CA ASN A 69 -6.38 7.13 -2.07
C ASN A 69 -5.65 6.11 -2.95
N VAL A 70 -4.66 5.39 -2.42
CA VAL A 70 -3.88 4.38 -3.16
C VAL A 70 -4.56 3.00 -3.19
N MET A 71 -5.52 2.74 -2.30
CA MET A 71 -6.20 1.44 -2.25
C MET A 71 -6.94 1.10 -3.54
N PRO A 72 -6.60 -0.03 -4.24
CA PRO A 72 -7.32 -0.46 -5.43
C PRO A 72 -8.62 -1.19 -5.06
N SER A 73 -9.69 -0.94 -5.82
CA SER A 73 -10.95 -1.68 -5.72
C SER A 73 -10.95 -2.98 -6.53
N VAL A 74 -10.16 -3.00 -7.63
CA VAL A 74 -10.07 -4.13 -8.56
C VAL A 74 -8.62 -4.47 -8.85
N GLU A 75 -8.35 -5.75 -9.09
CA GLU A 75 -7.05 -6.25 -9.58
C GLU A 75 -7.27 -7.26 -10.70
N VAL A 76 -6.24 -7.55 -11.47
CA VAL A 76 -6.28 -8.56 -12.54
C VAL A 76 -5.53 -9.79 -12.09
N LYS A 77 -6.14 -10.96 -12.24
CA LYS A 77 -5.51 -12.26 -11.99
C LYS A 77 -5.45 -13.09 -13.24
N SER A 78 -4.29 -13.69 -13.49
CA SER A 78 -4.11 -14.62 -14.59
C SER A 78 -4.80 -15.94 -14.29
N ARG A 79 -5.63 -16.41 -15.23
CA ARG A 79 -6.25 -17.75 -15.20
C ARG A 79 -6.02 -18.48 -16.49
N ARG A 80 -5.75 -19.79 -16.37
CA ARG A 80 -5.58 -20.68 -17.52
C ARG A 80 -6.88 -21.41 -17.78
N VAL A 81 -7.47 -21.20 -18.94
CA VAL A 81 -8.71 -21.84 -19.38
C VAL A 81 -8.48 -22.42 -20.77
N GLY A 82 -8.69 -23.73 -20.96
CA GLY A 82 -8.53 -24.40 -22.25
C GLY A 82 -7.14 -24.25 -22.87
N GLY A 83 -6.07 -24.14 -22.05
CA GLY A 83 -4.70 -23.97 -22.54
C GLY A 83 -4.24 -22.51 -22.73
N SER A 84 -5.16 -21.55 -22.83
CA SER A 84 -4.86 -20.13 -22.94
C SER A 84 -4.91 -19.43 -21.58
N THR A 85 -4.06 -18.41 -21.40
CA THR A 85 -4.01 -17.62 -20.15
C THR A 85 -4.77 -16.31 -20.35
N TYR A 86 -5.80 -16.11 -19.54
CA TYR A 86 -6.62 -14.91 -19.55
C TYR A 86 -6.36 -14.08 -18.30
N GLN A 87 -6.40 -12.75 -18.46
CA GLN A 87 -6.32 -11.79 -17.37
C GLN A 87 -7.75 -11.48 -16.90
N VAL A 88 -8.14 -12.02 -15.74
CA VAL A 88 -9.51 -11.89 -15.22
C VAL A 88 -9.57 -10.81 -14.15
N PRO A 89 -10.40 -9.77 -14.32
CA PRO A 89 -10.61 -8.73 -13.32
C PRO A 89 -11.38 -9.28 -12.13
N MET A 90 -10.91 -8.97 -10.92
CA MET A 90 -11.51 -9.39 -9.66
C MET A 90 -11.54 -8.24 -8.66
N GLU A 91 -12.62 -8.15 -7.89
CA GLU A 91 -12.69 -7.23 -6.75
C GLU A 91 -11.67 -7.60 -5.67
N VAL A 92 -11.08 -6.61 -5.06
CA VAL A 92 -10.05 -6.79 -4.04
C VAL A 92 -10.68 -6.65 -2.65
N ARG A 93 -10.49 -7.67 -1.79
CA ARG A 93 -10.92 -7.60 -0.39
C ARG A 93 -10.17 -6.47 0.32
N HIS A 94 -10.83 -5.77 1.24
CA HIS A 94 -10.28 -4.61 1.96
C HIS A 94 -8.88 -4.85 2.56
N SER A 95 -8.67 -5.99 3.23
CA SER A 95 -7.36 -6.33 3.82
C SER A 95 -6.24 -6.49 2.79
N ARG A 96 -6.55 -6.98 1.59
CA ARG A 96 -5.61 -7.10 0.49
C ARG A 96 -5.36 -5.76 -0.18
N SER A 97 -6.42 -4.97 -0.38
CA SER A 97 -6.32 -3.61 -0.93
C SER A 97 -5.41 -2.74 -0.07
N GLN A 98 -5.59 -2.78 1.26
CA GLN A 98 -4.72 -2.11 2.22
C GLN A 98 -3.25 -2.58 2.11
N SER A 99 -3.03 -3.89 1.98
CA SER A 99 -1.67 -4.46 1.84
C SER A 99 -1.01 -4.06 0.52
N LEU A 100 -1.79 -3.94 -0.57
CA LEU A 100 -1.30 -3.46 -1.86
C LEU A 100 -0.92 -1.98 -1.79
N ALA A 101 -1.78 -1.14 -1.20
CA ALA A 101 -1.51 0.28 -1.02
C ALA A 101 -0.21 0.53 -0.24
N ILE A 102 -0.03 -0.14 0.90
CA ILE A 102 1.19 -0.04 1.71
C ILE A 102 2.43 -0.44 0.87
N ARG A 103 2.35 -1.55 0.15
CA ARG A 103 3.46 -2.02 -0.70
C ARG A 103 3.80 -1.04 -1.80
N TRP A 104 2.81 -0.50 -2.49
CA TRP A 104 3.03 0.45 -3.58
C TRP A 104 3.62 1.77 -3.07
N LEU A 105 3.12 2.31 -1.97
CA LEU A 105 3.68 3.51 -1.34
C LEU A 105 5.17 3.31 -0.99
N ILE A 106 5.52 2.20 -0.34
CA ILE A 106 6.91 1.90 0.02
C ILE A 106 7.78 1.70 -1.23
N GLN A 107 7.28 0.98 -2.23
CA GLN A 107 8.01 0.72 -3.48
C GLN A 107 8.30 2.02 -4.23
N HIS A 108 7.29 2.88 -4.39
CA HIS A 108 7.45 4.14 -5.12
C HIS A 108 8.24 5.17 -4.32
N ALA A 109 8.11 5.20 -2.99
CA ALA A 109 9.00 6.00 -2.15
C ALA A 109 10.47 5.60 -2.33
N ASN A 110 10.78 4.30 -2.39
CA ASN A 110 12.15 3.83 -2.62
C ASN A 110 12.70 4.23 -3.99
N SER A 111 11.86 4.27 -5.03
CA SER A 111 12.28 4.61 -6.40
C SER A 111 12.41 6.10 -6.65
N ARG A 112 11.93 6.96 -5.76
CA ARG A 112 12.11 8.41 -5.88
C ARG A 112 13.59 8.81 -5.81
N ASN A 113 13.94 9.86 -6.53
CA ASN A 113 15.22 10.52 -6.36
C ASN A 113 15.25 11.31 -5.05
N GLY A 114 16.39 11.30 -4.36
CA GLY A 114 16.55 12.02 -3.10
C GLY A 114 17.58 11.38 -2.17
N LEU A 115 18.03 12.12 -1.15
CA LEU A 115 19.12 11.73 -0.27
C LEU A 115 18.72 10.71 0.81
N SER A 116 17.52 10.84 1.40
CA SER A 116 17.09 9.96 2.49
C SER A 116 15.74 9.31 2.21
N LEU A 117 15.56 8.07 2.67
CA LEU A 117 14.27 7.37 2.57
C LEU A 117 13.17 8.09 3.37
N ARG A 118 13.53 8.77 4.44
CA ARG A 118 12.62 9.58 5.24
C ARG A 118 11.95 10.67 4.38
N ALA A 119 12.74 11.50 3.70
CA ALA A 119 12.22 12.56 2.84
C ALA A 119 11.47 12.01 1.62
N LYS A 120 11.95 10.92 1.01
CA LYS A 120 11.28 10.24 -0.09
C LYS A 120 9.89 9.74 0.31
N LEU A 121 9.79 9.13 1.50
CA LEU A 121 8.52 8.63 2.04
C LEU A 121 7.56 9.78 2.37
N ALA A 122 8.06 10.86 2.99
CA ALA A 122 7.26 12.05 3.26
C ALA A 122 6.67 12.64 1.98
N ASN A 123 7.47 12.76 0.93
CA ASN A 123 7.02 13.27 -0.37
C ASN A 123 5.96 12.37 -1.00
N GLU A 124 6.17 11.02 -1.00
CA GLU A 124 5.21 10.09 -1.60
C GLU A 124 3.88 10.08 -0.85
N LEU A 125 3.89 10.11 0.50
CA LEU A 125 2.68 10.17 1.31
C LEU A 125 1.92 11.48 1.10
N PHE A 126 2.62 12.60 1.05
CA PHE A 126 2.03 13.92 0.82
C PHE A 126 1.39 14.03 -0.57
N ASP A 127 2.07 13.57 -1.61
CA ASP A 127 1.52 13.56 -2.97
C ASP A 127 0.32 12.60 -3.06
N ALA A 128 0.42 11.41 -2.45
CA ALA A 128 -0.66 10.43 -2.45
C ALA A 128 -1.91 10.93 -1.69
N SER A 129 -1.76 11.72 -0.62
CA SER A 129 -2.90 12.32 0.08
C SER A 129 -3.66 13.30 -0.83
N LYS A 130 -2.97 13.96 -1.76
CA LYS A 130 -3.53 14.85 -2.78
C LYS A 130 -3.93 14.13 -4.07
N SER A 131 -4.02 12.80 -4.04
CA SER A 131 -4.32 11.95 -5.21
C SER A 131 -3.32 12.13 -6.36
N GLN A 132 -2.05 12.35 -6.03
CA GLN A 132 -0.95 12.53 -6.97
C GLN A 132 0.17 11.51 -6.68
N GLY A 133 1.17 11.45 -7.56
CA GLY A 133 2.34 10.61 -7.36
C GLY A 133 2.29 9.25 -8.04
N SER A 134 3.42 8.54 -7.93
CA SER A 134 3.63 7.29 -8.67
C SER A 134 2.80 6.12 -8.12
N ALA A 135 2.49 6.12 -6.83
CA ALA A 135 1.63 5.11 -6.22
C ALA A 135 0.18 5.22 -6.70
N ILE A 136 -0.34 6.43 -6.85
CA ILE A 136 -1.67 6.70 -7.43
C ILE A 136 -1.70 6.24 -8.90
N LYS A 137 -0.69 6.62 -9.69
CA LYS A 137 -0.58 6.16 -11.08
C LYS A 137 -0.61 4.63 -11.18
N LYS A 138 0.07 3.92 -10.27
CA LYS A 138 0.03 2.45 -10.22
C LYS A 138 -1.36 1.90 -9.97
N LYS A 139 -2.15 2.53 -9.09
CA LYS A 139 -3.56 2.20 -8.87
C LYS A 139 -4.36 2.38 -10.16
N GLU A 140 -4.23 3.55 -10.79
CA GLU A 140 -4.94 3.86 -12.04
C GLU A 140 -4.60 2.88 -13.16
N ASP A 141 -3.32 2.55 -13.35
CA ASP A 141 -2.87 1.57 -14.33
C ASP A 141 -3.47 0.18 -14.06
N THR A 142 -3.57 -0.20 -12.77
CA THR A 142 -4.21 -1.47 -12.39
C THR A 142 -5.71 -1.45 -12.70
N HIS A 143 -6.40 -0.34 -12.44
CA HIS A 143 -7.81 -0.17 -12.78
C HIS A 143 -8.04 -0.16 -14.30
N LYS A 144 -7.20 0.55 -15.07
CA LYS A 144 -7.26 0.55 -16.55
C LYS A 144 -7.06 -0.84 -17.12
N MET A 145 -6.10 -1.62 -16.56
CA MET A 145 -5.91 -3.01 -16.98
C MET A 145 -7.13 -3.87 -16.66
N ALA A 146 -7.78 -3.68 -15.51
CA ALA A 146 -8.98 -4.41 -15.15
C ALA A 146 -10.16 -4.05 -16.07
N GLU A 147 -10.30 -2.79 -16.43
CA GLU A 147 -11.33 -2.31 -17.36
C GLU A 147 -11.12 -2.86 -18.77
N ALA A 148 -9.91 -2.80 -19.30
CA ALA A 148 -9.55 -3.36 -20.61
C ALA A 148 -9.84 -4.87 -20.71
N ASN A 149 -9.73 -5.59 -19.59
CA ASN A 149 -10.01 -7.03 -19.52
C ASN A 149 -11.43 -7.37 -19.04
N LYS A 150 -12.34 -6.39 -18.97
CA LYS A 150 -13.72 -6.56 -18.47
C LYS A 150 -14.50 -7.66 -19.20
N ALA A 151 -14.22 -7.87 -20.48
CA ALA A 151 -14.84 -8.92 -21.29
C ALA A 151 -14.59 -10.33 -20.72
N PHE A 152 -13.49 -10.54 -19.98
CA PHE A 152 -13.13 -11.84 -19.38
C PHE A 152 -13.66 -12.00 -17.93
N ALA A 153 -14.48 -11.09 -17.45
CA ALA A 153 -15.03 -11.15 -16.08
C ALA A 153 -15.90 -12.39 -15.85
N HIS A 154 -16.51 -12.96 -16.91
CA HIS A 154 -17.31 -14.18 -16.82
C HIS A 154 -16.47 -15.44 -16.48
N TYR A 155 -15.14 -15.40 -16.62
CA TYR A 155 -14.24 -16.45 -16.14
C TYR A 155 -13.92 -16.34 -14.64
N ARG A 156 -14.60 -15.46 -13.91
CA ARG A 156 -14.51 -15.34 -12.46
C ARG A 156 -15.25 -16.50 -11.79
N TRP A 157 -14.63 -17.11 -10.80
CA TRP A 157 -15.24 -18.13 -9.92
C TRP A 157 -15.18 -17.63 -8.48
#